data_55b7f89358eea4fd995d2f817650694d
#
_entry.id   55b7f89358eea4fd995d2f817650694d
#
_cell.length_a   1.000
_cell.length_b   1.000
_cell.length_c   1.000
_cell.angle_alpha   90.00
_cell.angle_beta   90.00
_cell.angle_gamma   90.00
#
_symmetry.space_group_name_H-M   'P 1'
#
loop_
_entity.id
_entity.type
_entity.pdbx_description
1 polymer ?
#
loop_
_entity_poly.entity_id
_entity_poly.type
_entity_poly.pdbx_seq_one_letter_code
_entity_poly.pdbx_strand_id
1 'polypeptide(L)'
;MSGTSRKAAGLLAVAVAAAMALTACGGSSGSSSSGSGSVKVGLITKTETNPFFVKMKDGAQKEADTEGVQLLTAAGKFDGDNASQVTAIENMVAAGVKGILITPSDTKAIVPTIQKARAKGVLVIALDTPTDPQDATDALFATDNLKAGTLIGQYAKALFAGKPAKIATLDLAPGITVGTLRHDGFLQGFGIKHGDPSIVCSQDTQGNQARAQTAMENCLQRTPDINVVYTINEPAAAGAYQALKAAGKEKGVLIVSVDGGCAGVKNVKAGIIAATSQQYPLKMASLGVEAGVEYARTGRKAAGYIDTGVTLITDKPQSGVDSKDTSFGINACWGAK
;
A
#
# COMPACT_ATOMS: atom_id res chain seq x y z
N MET A 1 -23.39 -32.32 -72.43
CA MET A 1 -24.54 -31.67 -73.10
C MET A 1 -24.51 -30.25 -72.69
N SER A 2 -23.96 -29.38 -73.52
CA SER A 2 -24.68 -28.52 -74.49
C SER A 2 -25.39 -27.41 -73.73
N GLY A 3 -25.19 -26.12 -73.92
CA GLY A 3 -24.54 -25.34 -74.97
C GLY A 3 -24.70 -23.87 -74.54
N THR A 4 -23.73 -23.06 -74.84
CA THR A 4 -23.76 -21.97 -75.86
C THR A 4 -24.92 -20.97 -75.72
N SER A 5 -24.76 -19.63 -75.73
CA SER A 5 -24.13 -18.77 -76.73
C SER A 5 -24.35 -17.27 -76.33
N ARG A 6 -23.32 -16.41 -76.41
CA ARG A 6 -23.13 -15.32 -77.37
C ARG A 6 -24.26 -14.22 -77.47
N LYS A 7 -24.01 -12.95 -77.40
CA LYS A 7 -23.29 -11.93 -78.22
C LYS A 7 -23.59 -10.57 -77.62
N ALA A 8 -22.74 -9.65 -77.49
CA ALA A 8 -22.01 -8.77 -78.46
C ALA A 8 -22.60 -7.39 -78.51
N ALA A 9 -21.73 -6.43 -78.23
CA ALA A 9 -21.42 -5.16 -78.97
C ALA A 9 -22.38 -3.96 -78.91
N GLY A 10 -21.77 -2.82 -78.68
CA GLY A 10 -22.29 -1.48 -78.99
C GLY A 10 -21.40 -0.39 -78.42
N LEU A 11 -20.39 0.02 -79.20
CA LEU A 11 -19.64 1.25 -79.03
C LEU A 11 -20.57 2.43 -79.28
N LEU A 12 -20.35 3.55 -78.47
CA LEU A 12 -20.33 4.91 -79.10
C LEU A 12 -19.65 5.90 -78.18
N ALA A 13 -18.55 6.44 -78.61
CA ALA A 13 -17.79 7.53 -78.02
C ALA A 13 -18.47 8.90 -78.42
N VAL A 14 -18.51 9.82 -77.46
CA VAL A 14 -18.53 11.25 -77.75
C VAL A 14 -17.70 11.97 -76.73
N ALA A 15 -16.63 12.57 -77.20
CA ALA A 15 -15.80 13.52 -76.46
C ALA A 15 -16.42 14.94 -76.57
N VAL A 16 -16.44 15.69 -75.50
CA VAL A 16 -16.44 17.15 -75.55
C VAL A 16 -15.69 17.74 -74.36
N ALA A 17 -14.92 18.73 -74.69
CA ALA A 17 -13.82 19.39 -74.04
C ALA A 17 -14.15 20.22 -72.78
N ALA A 18 -13.13 20.35 -71.97
CA ALA A 18 -12.54 21.51 -71.31
C ALA A 18 -13.43 22.62 -70.72
N ALA A 19 -13.29 22.82 -69.40
CA ALA A 19 -13.20 24.16 -68.82
C ALA A 19 -12.38 24.08 -67.51
N MET A 20 -11.20 24.70 -67.48
CA MET A 20 -10.41 25.00 -66.31
C MET A 20 -11.15 26.06 -65.49
N ALA A 21 -11.24 25.79 -64.17
CA ALA A 21 -11.41 26.81 -63.14
C ALA A 21 -10.48 26.51 -61.97
N LEU A 22 -9.35 27.21 -61.95
CA LEU A 22 -8.53 27.39 -60.78
C LEU A 22 -9.33 28.18 -59.74
N THR A 23 -9.59 27.57 -58.58
CA THR A 23 -9.90 28.33 -57.37
C THR A 23 -8.98 27.89 -56.28
N ALA A 24 -8.33 28.87 -55.71
CA ALA A 24 -7.25 28.90 -54.79
C ALA A 24 -7.57 28.32 -53.42
N CYS A 25 -6.52 27.81 -52.82
CA CYS A 25 -6.18 27.83 -51.39
C CYS A 25 -7.31 28.00 -50.38
N GLY A 26 -7.74 26.89 -49.81
CA GLY A 26 -8.25 26.81 -48.45
C GLY A 26 -7.35 25.90 -47.69
N GLY A 27 -6.33 26.45 -47.01
CA GLY A 27 -5.51 25.72 -46.05
C GLY A 27 -6.38 25.25 -44.91
N SER A 28 -6.92 24.04 -45.00
CA SER A 28 -7.38 23.31 -43.82
C SER A 28 -6.14 22.94 -43.03
N SER A 29 -5.80 23.78 -42.06
CA SER A 29 -4.98 23.40 -40.94
C SER A 29 -5.65 22.19 -40.32
N GLY A 30 -5.28 21.01 -40.76
CA GLY A 30 -5.55 19.77 -40.06
C GLY A 30 -4.91 19.91 -38.69
N SER A 31 -5.69 20.37 -37.73
CA SER A 31 -5.39 20.11 -36.35
C SER A 31 -5.34 18.59 -36.22
N SER A 32 -4.14 18.03 -36.37
CA SER A 32 -3.83 16.74 -35.84
C SER A 32 -4.12 16.85 -34.35
N SER A 33 -5.36 16.58 -33.95
CA SER A 33 -5.64 16.13 -32.59
C SER A 33 -4.86 14.84 -32.45
N SER A 34 -3.59 14.98 -32.05
CA SER A 34 -2.89 13.90 -31.37
C SER A 34 -3.84 13.50 -30.24
N GLY A 35 -4.54 12.39 -30.43
CA GLY A 35 -5.35 11.77 -29.41
C GLY A 35 -4.43 11.53 -28.22
N SER A 36 -4.38 12.51 -27.30
CA SER A 36 -3.75 12.33 -26.01
C SER A 36 -4.60 11.31 -25.30
N GLY A 37 -4.26 10.03 -25.45
CA GLY A 37 -4.82 8.99 -24.62
C GLY A 37 -4.68 9.45 -23.17
N SER A 38 -5.74 9.31 -22.36
CA SER A 38 -5.73 9.66 -20.96
C SER A 38 -4.47 9.10 -20.30
N VAL A 39 -3.77 9.94 -19.54
CA VAL A 39 -2.61 9.52 -18.73
C VAL A 39 -3.04 8.35 -17.85
N LYS A 40 -2.22 7.32 -17.81
CA LYS A 40 -2.48 6.13 -16.99
C LYS A 40 -1.45 6.04 -15.86
N VAL A 41 -1.93 5.81 -14.64
CA VAL A 41 -1.13 5.52 -13.44
C VAL A 41 -1.54 4.16 -12.89
N GLY A 42 -0.59 3.36 -12.45
CA GLY A 42 -0.84 2.05 -11.85
C GLY A 42 -0.73 2.09 -10.33
N LEU A 43 -1.57 1.35 -9.61
CA LEU A 43 -1.44 1.06 -8.19
C LEU A 43 -1.42 -0.45 -7.97
N ILE A 44 -0.38 -0.94 -7.30
CA ILE A 44 -0.21 -2.35 -6.94
C ILE A 44 -0.08 -2.45 -5.42
N THR A 45 -1.08 -3.05 -4.76
CA THR A 45 -1.08 -3.26 -3.31
C THR A 45 -0.71 -4.69 -2.93
N LYS A 46 -0.44 -4.95 -1.64
CA LYS A 46 -0.13 -6.31 -1.18
C LYS A 46 -1.35 -7.22 -1.21
N THR A 47 -2.53 -6.71 -0.83
CA THR A 47 -3.78 -7.46 -0.85
C THR A 47 -4.98 -6.55 -1.15
N GLU A 48 -6.12 -7.15 -1.52
CA GLU A 48 -7.41 -6.46 -1.62
C GLU A 48 -8.28 -6.57 -0.36
N THR A 49 -7.82 -7.29 0.66
CA THR A 49 -8.60 -7.61 1.87
C THR A 49 -8.17 -6.84 3.10
N ASN A 50 -6.91 -6.40 3.18
CA ASN A 50 -6.45 -5.58 4.29
C ASN A 50 -7.03 -4.16 4.18
N PRO A 51 -7.75 -3.67 5.20
CA PRO A 51 -8.42 -2.35 5.17
C PRO A 51 -7.48 -1.17 4.84
N PHE A 52 -6.20 -1.26 5.20
CA PHE A 52 -5.19 -0.26 4.88
C PHE A 52 -5.02 -0.11 3.37
N PHE A 53 -4.86 -1.22 2.65
CA PHE A 53 -4.69 -1.19 1.19
C PHE A 53 -5.99 -0.89 0.45
N VAL A 54 -7.14 -1.31 0.99
CA VAL A 54 -8.45 -0.91 0.46
C VAL A 54 -8.58 0.62 0.49
N LYS A 55 -8.21 1.27 1.61
CA LYS A 55 -8.27 2.73 1.72
C LYS A 55 -7.21 3.44 0.90
N MET A 56 -6.03 2.87 0.75
CA MET A 56 -5.01 3.38 -0.18
C MET A 56 -5.55 3.40 -1.62
N LYS A 57 -6.22 2.33 -2.06
CA LYS A 57 -6.87 2.25 -3.38
C LYS A 57 -7.98 3.31 -3.53
N ASP A 58 -8.85 3.47 -2.52
CA ASP A 58 -9.89 4.51 -2.53
C ASP A 58 -9.29 5.91 -2.67
N GLY A 59 -8.19 6.19 -1.94
CA GLY A 59 -7.47 7.46 -2.02
C GLY A 59 -6.84 7.71 -3.39
N ALA A 60 -6.19 6.68 -3.96
CA ALA A 60 -5.61 6.76 -5.29
C ALA A 60 -6.67 6.98 -6.37
N GLN A 61 -7.82 6.31 -6.28
CA GLN A 61 -8.92 6.48 -7.24
C GLN A 61 -9.47 7.90 -7.18
N LYS A 62 -9.74 8.40 -5.96
CA LYS A 62 -10.23 9.77 -5.78
C LYS A 62 -9.27 10.80 -6.38
N GLU A 63 -7.96 10.62 -6.18
CA GLU A 63 -6.97 11.54 -6.73
C GLU A 63 -6.87 11.43 -8.25
N ALA A 64 -6.92 10.20 -8.79
CA ALA A 64 -6.94 9.97 -10.23
C ALA A 64 -8.16 10.64 -10.92
N ASP A 65 -9.33 10.56 -10.27
CA ASP A 65 -10.55 11.23 -10.73
C ASP A 65 -10.38 12.76 -10.72
N THR A 66 -9.76 13.32 -9.66
CA THR A 66 -9.46 14.76 -9.53
C THR A 66 -8.51 15.23 -10.62
N GLU A 67 -7.47 14.45 -10.91
CA GLU A 67 -6.47 14.74 -11.93
C GLU A 67 -6.92 14.44 -13.38
N GLY A 68 -8.08 13.79 -13.55
CA GLY A 68 -8.62 13.40 -14.85
C GLY A 68 -7.78 12.32 -15.55
N VAL A 69 -7.20 11.40 -14.79
CA VAL A 69 -6.33 10.31 -15.29
C VAL A 69 -6.94 8.94 -15.03
N GLN A 70 -6.49 7.93 -15.77
CA GLN A 70 -6.93 6.57 -15.57
C GLN A 70 -6.06 5.87 -14.52
N LEU A 71 -6.67 5.34 -13.45
CA LEU A 71 -6.01 4.47 -12.50
C LEU A 71 -6.19 3.00 -12.91
N LEU A 72 -5.09 2.26 -13.04
CA LEU A 72 -5.08 0.81 -13.16
C LEU A 72 -4.71 0.21 -11.80
N THR A 73 -5.48 -0.75 -11.31
CA THR A 73 -5.23 -1.35 -9.99
C THR A 73 -4.98 -2.85 -10.08
N ALA A 74 -4.08 -3.35 -9.25
CA ALA A 74 -3.82 -4.76 -9.03
C ALA A 74 -3.38 -5.00 -7.57
N ALA A 75 -3.40 -6.25 -7.15
CA ALA A 75 -2.93 -6.63 -5.82
C ALA A 75 -2.33 -8.04 -5.83
N GLY A 76 -1.52 -8.34 -4.82
CA GLY A 76 -1.19 -9.70 -4.45
C GLY A 76 -2.40 -10.41 -3.82
N LYS A 77 -2.37 -11.72 -3.75
CA LYS A 77 -3.42 -12.56 -3.13
C LYS A 77 -3.28 -12.59 -1.59
N PHE A 78 -2.07 -12.47 -1.12
CA PHE A 78 -1.71 -12.44 0.31
C PHE A 78 -0.43 -11.61 0.50
N ASP A 79 -0.14 -11.22 1.73
CA ASP A 79 1.12 -10.53 2.05
C ASP A 79 2.30 -11.49 1.84
N GLY A 80 3.23 -11.13 0.94
CA GLY A 80 4.31 -11.99 0.46
C GLY A 80 4.11 -12.52 -0.97
N ASP A 81 2.97 -12.30 -1.64
CA ASP A 81 2.74 -12.74 -3.02
C ASP A 81 3.47 -11.84 -4.04
N ASN A 82 4.77 -12.05 -4.17
CA ASN A 82 5.60 -11.36 -5.15
C ASN A 82 5.23 -11.71 -6.60
N ALA A 83 4.86 -12.94 -6.88
CA ALA A 83 4.60 -13.39 -8.25
C ALA A 83 3.43 -12.64 -8.91
N SER A 84 2.33 -12.43 -8.17
CA SER A 84 1.21 -11.62 -8.65
C SER A 84 1.61 -10.16 -8.89
N GLN A 85 2.48 -9.59 -8.04
CA GLN A 85 2.97 -8.22 -8.22
C GLN A 85 3.90 -8.07 -9.43
N VAL A 86 4.78 -9.06 -9.69
CA VAL A 86 5.60 -9.11 -10.92
C VAL A 86 4.71 -9.06 -12.15
N THR A 87 3.71 -9.94 -12.23
CA THR A 87 2.75 -9.98 -13.34
C THR A 87 2.00 -8.65 -13.49
N ALA A 88 1.61 -8.02 -12.37
CA ALA A 88 0.92 -6.74 -12.38
C ALA A 88 1.79 -5.62 -12.96
N ILE A 89 3.08 -5.53 -12.55
CA ILE A 89 4.03 -4.55 -13.13
C ILE A 89 4.15 -4.75 -14.65
N GLU A 90 4.36 -5.99 -15.10
CA GLU A 90 4.52 -6.29 -16.53
C GLU A 90 3.28 -5.90 -17.34
N ASN A 91 2.09 -6.22 -16.85
CA ASN A 91 0.82 -5.87 -17.47
C ASN A 91 0.61 -4.33 -17.53
N MET A 92 0.91 -3.62 -16.45
CA MET A 92 0.80 -2.16 -16.40
C MET A 92 1.78 -1.47 -17.35
N VAL A 93 3.02 -1.97 -17.43
CA VAL A 93 4.01 -1.49 -18.41
C VAL A 93 3.51 -1.72 -19.83
N ALA A 94 2.96 -2.91 -20.15
CA ALA A 94 2.37 -3.20 -21.45
C ALA A 94 1.16 -2.32 -21.76
N ALA A 95 0.37 -1.95 -20.76
CA ALA A 95 -0.78 -1.03 -20.89
C ALA A 95 -0.36 0.45 -21.06
N GLY A 96 0.93 0.77 -20.98
CA GLY A 96 1.48 2.09 -21.23
C GLY A 96 1.30 3.08 -20.08
N VAL A 97 1.27 2.60 -18.81
CA VAL A 97 1.26 3.49 -17.64
C VAL A 97 2.51 4.37 -17.60
N LYS A 98 2.38 5.58 -17.11
CA LYS A 98 3.51 6.51 -16.93
C LYS A 98 4.14 6.40 -15.56
N GLY A 99 3.37 6.02 -14.55
CA GLY A 99 3.83 5.77 -13.19
C GLY A 99 3.21 4.51 -12.60
N ILE A 100 3.96 3.81 -11.77
CA ILE A 100 3.50 2.68 -10.96
C ILE A 100 3.75 3.01 -9.49
N LEU A 101 2.70 2.96 -8.70
CA LEU A 101 2.72 3.03 -7.25
C LEU A 101 2.64 1.59 -6.72
N ILE A 102 3.57 1.19 -5.88
CA ILE A 102 3.61 -0.20 -5.40
C ILE A 102 3.87 -0.28 -3.89
N THR A 103 3.11 -1.16 -3.21
CA THR A 103 3.45 -1.62 -1.86
C THR A 103 4.10 -3.01 -1.97
N PRO A 104 5.44 -3.14 -1.96
CA PRO A 104 6.11 -4.41 -2.21
C PRO A 104 5.72 -5.51 -1.21
N SER A 105 5.35 -6.69 -1.72
CA SER A 105 5.10 -7.91 -0.92
C SER A 105 6.39 -8.65 -0.58
N ASP A 106 7.40 -8.57 -1.44
CA ASP A 106 8.78 -8.99 -1.19
C ASP A 106 9.71 -7.86 -1.65
N THR A 107 10.44 -7.28 -0.71
CA THR A 107 11.19 -6.04 -0.95
C THR A 107 12.46 -6.21 -1.76
N LYS A 108 12.98 -7.44 -1.85
CA LYS A 108 14.15 -7.80 -2.67
C LYS A 108 13.75 -8.45 -3.99
N ALA A 109 12.86 -9.43 -3.94
CA ALA A 109 12.52 -10.22 -5.12
C ALA A 109 11.79 -9.39 -6.20
N ILE A 110 11.12 -8.28 -5.83
CA ILE A 110 10.43 -7.40 -6.78
C ILE A 110 11.41 -6.48 -7.56
N VAL A 111 12.62 -6.23 -7.03
CA VAL A 111 13.57 -5.24 -7.54
C VAL A 111 13.92 -5.42 -9.03
N PRO A 112 14.24 -6.63 -9.53
CA PRO A 112 14.57 -6.81 -10.95
C PRO A 112 13.43 -6.38 -11.89
N THR A 113 12.17 -6.59 -11.47
CA THR A 113 11.01 -6.20 -12.27
C THR A 113 10.78 -4.70 -12.23
N ILE A 114 10.98 -4.06 -11.08
CA ILE A 114 10.97 -2.60 -10.94
C ILE A 114 12.02 -1.97 -11.85
N GLN A 115 13.25 -2.49 -11.85
CA GLN A 115 14.35 -1.97 -12.69
C GLN A 115 14.01 -2.07 -14.18
N LYS A 116 13.38 -3.18 -14.62
CA LYS A 116 12.91 -3.32 -16.01
C LYS A 116 11.83 -2.30 -16.37
N ALA A 117 10.89 -2.02 -15.46
CA ALA A 117 9.88 -0.99 -15.68
C ALA A 117 10.50 0.42 -15.78
N ARG A 118 11.43 0.76 -14.87
CA ARG A 118 12.17 2.03 -14.88
C ARG A 118 13.01 2.21 -16.16
N ALA A 119 13.65 1.15 -16.64
CA ALA A 119 14.41 1.15 -17.90
C ALA A 119 13.53 1.43 -19.14
N LYS A 120 12.22 1.12 -19.05
CA LYS A 120 11.21 1.46 -20.07
C LYS A 120 10.62 2.87 -19.90
N GLY A 121 11.16 3.70 -19.00
CA GLY A 121 10.72 5.07 -18.77
C GLY A 121 9.47 5.18 -17.91
N VAL A 122 9.12 4.15 -17.12
CA VAL A 122 8.02 4.20 -16.15
C VAL A 122 8.57 4.71 -14.81
N LEU A 123 7.94 5.73 -14.23
CA LEU A 123 8.21 6.16 -12.85
C LEU A 123 7.74 5.07 -11.89
N VAL A 124 8.56 4.66 -10.94
CA VAL A 124 8.14 3.69 -9.90
C VAL A 124 8.33 4.27 -8.52
N ILE A 125 7.25 4.39 -7.78
CA ILE A 125 7.20 4.91 -6.41
C ILE A 125 6.79 3.79 -5.46
N ALA A 126 7.59 3.54 -4.43
CA ALA A 126 7.18 2.68 -3.33
C ALA A 126 6.22 3.45 -2.40
N LEU A 127 5.13 2.82 -2.00
CA LEU A 127 4.23 3.31 -0.97
C LEU A 127 4.34 2.41 0.26
N ASP A 128 4.31 3.00 1.47
CA ASP A 128 4.30 2.29 2.76
C ASP A 128 5.55 1.45 3.04
N THR A 129 5.93 0.60 2.11
CA THR A 129 6.98 -0.42 2.28
C THR A 129 8.17 -0.11 1.36
N PRO A 130 9.35 0.24 1.89
CA PRO A 130 10.55 0.44 1.06
C PRO A 130 11.04 -0.87 0.43
N THR A 131 11.61 -0.78 -0.77
CA THR A 131 12.40 -1.86 -1.37
C THR A 131 13.74 -2.04 -0.66
N ASP A 132 14.41 -3.15 -0.89
CA ASP A 132 15.78 -3.39 -0.44
C ASP A 132 16.67 -3.83 -1.64
N PRO A 133 17.53 -2.95 -2.17
CA PRO A 133 17.83 -1.60 -1.66
C PRO A 133 16.69 -0.59 -1.90
N GLN A 134 16.62 0.46 -1.07
CA GLN A 134 15.55 1.47 -1.13
C GLN A 134 15.54 2.27 -2.43
N ASP A 135 16.70 2.52 -3.03
CA ASP A 135 16.88 3.25 -4.29
C ASP A 135 16.49 2.44 -5.54
N ALA A 136 16.03 1.20 -5.37
CA ALA A 136 15.45 0.44 -6.48
C ALA A 136 14.20 1.11 -7.06
N THR A 137 13.46 1.91 -6.27
CA THR A 137 12.39 2.81 -6.73
C THR A 137 12.88 4.24 -6.92
N ASP A 138 12.12 5.07 -7.66
CA ASP A 138 12.47 6.50 -7.85
C ASP A 138 12.21 7.30 -6.56
N ALA A 139 11.16 6.95 -5.81
CA ALA A 139 10.82 7.57 -4.53
C ALA A 139 10.12 6.59 -3.59
N LEU A 140 10.06 6.95 -2.29
CA LEU A 140 9.30 6.26 -1.25
C LEU A 140 8.39 7.26 -0.54
N PHE A 141 7.08 7.02 -0.52
CA PHE A 141 6.11 7.78 0.27
C PHE A 141 5.54 6.85 1.35
N ALA A 142 5.96 7.05 2.57
CA ALA A 142 5.66 6.12 3.66
C ALA A 142 5.65 6.83 5.02
N THR A 143 5.02 6.19 5.99
CA THR A 143 5.21 6.46 7.41
C THR A 143 6.67 6.16 7.79
N ASP A 144 7.23 6.91 8.73
CA ASP A 144 8.43 6.46 9.45
C ASP A 144 8.07 5.24 10.31
N ASN A 145 8.27 4.06 9.70
CA ASN A 145 7.89 2.79 10.29
C ASN A 145 8.75 2.40 11.49
N LEU A 146 10.02 2.84 11.54
CA LEU A 146 10.86 2.66 12.73
C LEU A 146 10.29 3.47 13.90
N LYS A 147 9.93 4.73 13.66
CA LYS A 147 9.28 5.60 14.64
C LYS A 147 7.92 5.05 15.07
N ALA A 148 7.12 4.51 14.15
CA ALA A 148 5.83 3.89 14.47
C ALA A 148 6.00 2.75 15.49
N GLY A 149 6.96 1.86 15.26
CA GLY A 149 7.34 0.82 16.22
C GLY A 149 7.88 1.38 17.54
N THR A 150 8.77 2.37 17.46
CA THR A 150 9.40 2.99 18.64
C THR A 150 8.35 3.60 19.57
N LEU A 151 7.36 4.31 19.04
CA LEU A 151 6.29 4.95 19.83
C LEU A 151 5.47 3.91 20.61
N ILE A 152 5.03 2.82 19.96
CA ILE A 152 4.27 1.77 20.66
C ILE A 152 5.15 0.97 21.64
N GLY A 153 6.44 0.83 21.35
CA GLY A 153 7.39 0.21 22.26
C GLY A 153 7.63 1.04 23.54
N GLN A 154 7.88 2.35 23.38
CA GLN A 154 8.01 3.30 24.49
C GLN A 154 6.75 3.34 25.35
N TYR A 155 5.59 3.37 24.70
CA TYR A 155 4.31 3.36 25.38
C TYR A 155 4.10 2.08 26.19
N ALA A 156 4.36 0.91 25.59
CA ALA A 156 4.24 -0.36 26.26
C ALA A 156 5.20 -0.46 27.47
N LYS A 157 6.45 -0.02 27.30
CA LYS A 157 7.45 0.05 28.39
C LYS A 157 6.97 0.89 29.56
N ALA A 158 6.46 2.10 29.26
CA ALA A 158 5.99 3.04 30.28
C ALA A 158 4.81 2.48 31.08
N LEU A 159 3.83 1.84 30.41
CA LEU A 159 2.69 1.19 31.07
C LEU A 159 3.11 -0.03 31.89
N PHE A 160 4.15 -0.73 31.47
CA PHE A 160 4.60 -1.95 32.14
C PHE A 160 5.47 -1.64 33.37
N ALA A 161 6.10 -0.45 33.44
CA ALA A 161 6.74 0.17 34.60
C ALA A 161 7.50 -0.82 35.51
N GLY A 162 8.49 -1.54 34.94
CA GLY A 162 9.38 -2.43 35.72
C GLY A 162 8.80 -3.79 36.10
N LYS A 163 7.59 -4.13 35.65
CA LYS A 163 7.07 -5.51 35.82
C LYS A 163 7.78 -6.45 34.83
N PRO A 164 8.00 -7.71 35.16
CA PRO A 164 8.54 -8.71 34.24
C PRO A 164 7.64 -8.84 33.02
N ALA A 165 8.17 -8.52 31.83
CA ALA A 165 7.44 -8.66 30.58
C ALA A 165 7.59 -10.06 30.00
N LYS A 166 6.50 -10.64 29.48
CA LYS A 166 6.45 -11.83 28.65
C LYS A 166 5.76 -11.45 27.35
N ILE A 167 6.57 -11.22 26.33
CA ILE A 167 6.17 -10.56 25.10
C ILE A 167 5.88 -11.60 24.01
N ALA A 168 4.70 -11.49 23.37
CA ALA A 168 4.47 -12.10 22.07
C ALA A 168 4.65 -11.07 20.97
N THR A 169 5.39 -11.41 19.91
CA THR A 169 5.49 -10.60 18.71
C THR A 169 4.75 -11.29 17.57
N LEU A 170 3.78 -10.57 16.98
CA LEU A 170 2.97 -11.02 15.86
C LEU A 170 3.34 -10.19 14.63
N ASP A 171 4.27 -10.73 13.86
CA ASP A 171 5.01 -10.03 12.81
C ASP A 171 4.47 -10.31 11.39
N LEU A 172 5.10 -9.68 10.39
CA LEU A 172 5.02 -10.06 8.99
C LEU A 172 6.05 -11.14 8.66
N ALA A 173 5.91 -11.74 7.47
CA ALA A 173 6.89 -12.67 6.94
C ALA A 173 8.29 -12.02 6.85
N PRO A 174 9.36 -12.78 7.04
CA PRO A 174 10.72 -12.33 6.80
C PRO A 174 10.89 -11.79 5.37
N GLY A 175 11.73 -10.76 5.19
CA GLY A 175 12.01 -10.16 3.89
C GLY A 175 11.08 -9.01 3.52
N ILE A 176 10.19 -8.60 4.42
CA ILE A 176 9.32 -7.42 4.25
C ILE A 176 9.86 -6.29 5.13
N THR A 177 10.47 -5.27 4.52
CA THR A 177 11.19 -4.20 5.24
C THR A 177 10.33 -3.44 6.23
N VAL A 178 9.05 -3.17 5.92
CA VAL A 178 8.14 -2.51 6.86
C VAL A 178 7.95 -3.33 8.14
N GLY A 179 7.92 -4.65 8.03
CA GLY A 179 7.84 -5.55 9.17
C GLY A 179 9.07 -5.42 10.07
N THR A 180 10.25 -5.49 9.47
CA THR A 180 11.53 -5.32 10.18
C THR A 180 11.61 -3.96 10.89
N LEU A 181 11.29 -2.87 10.19
CA LEU A 181 11.35 -1.52 10.77
C LEU A 181 10.41 -1.35 11.98
N ARG A 182 9.16 -1.83 11.89
CA ARG A 182 8.22 -1.76 13.02
C ARG A 182 8.66 -2.63 14.19
N HIS A 183 9.13 -3.85 13.92
CA HIS A 183 9.63 -4.76 14.94
C HIS A 183 10.85 -4.18 15.66
N ASP A 184 11.86 -3.74 14.92
CA ASP A 184 13.07 -3.13 15.47
C ASP A 184 12.75 -1.86 16.25
N GLY A 185 11.84 -1.03 15.74
CA GLY A 185 11.33 0.13 16.44
C GLY A 185 10.67 -0.24 17.78
N PHE A 186 9.81 -1.27 17.79
CA PHE A 186 9.20 -1.75 19.03
C PHE A 186 10.25 -2.21 20.04
N LEU A 187 11.22 -3.03 19.62
CA LEU A 187 12.30 -3.47 20.50
C LEU A 187 13.09 -2.31 21.07
N GLN A 188 13.48 -1.35 20.20
CA GLN A 188 14.20 -0.14 20.60
C GLN A 188 13.40 0.69 21.61
N GLY A 189 12.12 0.94 21.32
CA GLY A 189 11.23 1.70 22.19
C GLY A 189 10.98 1.03 23.52
N PHE A 190 10.80 -0.30 23.52
CA PHE A 190 10.65 -1.09 24.75
C PHE A 190 11.96 -1.18 25.54
N GLY A 191 13.11 -0.97 24.88
CA GLY A 191 14.44 -1.01 25.51
C GLY A 191 15.02 -2.42 25.62
N ILE A 192 14.68 -3.30 24.69
CA ILE A 192 15.18 -4.67 24.53
C ILE A 192 15.81 -4.85 23.14
N LYS A 193 16.39 -6.00 22.88
CA LYS A 193 17.03 -6.35 21.61
C LYS A 193 16.50 -7.66 21.06
N HIS A 194 16.85 -7.97 19.83
CA HIS A 194 16.57 -9.28 19.23
C HIS A 194 17.10 -10.41 20.14
N GLY A 195 16.27 -11.45 20.33
CA GLY A 195 16.61 -12.60 21.18
C GLY A 195 16.57 -12.30 22.68
N ASP A 196 15.99 -11.17 23.10
CA ASP A 196 15.77 -10.89 24.53
C ASP A 196 14.88 -11.99 25.16
N PRO A 197 15.23 -12.53 26.34
CA PRO A 197 14.46 -13.61 26.97
C PRO A 197 13.02 -13.21 27.35
N SER A 198 12.70 -11.94 27.40
CA SER A 198 11.32 -11.48 27.58
C SER A 198 10.44 -11.75 26.35
N ILE A 199 11.02 -11.96 25.15
CA ILE A 199 10.29 -12.36 23.95
C ILE A 199 10.07 -13.87 24.01
N VAL A 200 8.92 -14.28 24.50
CA VAL A 200 8.58 -15.70 24.75
C VAL A 200 7.87 -16.38 23.58
N CYS A 201 7.38 -15.58 22.61
CA CYS A 201 6.75 -16.08 21.39
C CYS A 201 6.91 -15.09 20.24
N SER A 202 7.36 -15.56 19.08
CA SER A 202 7.38 -14.78 17.84
C SER A 202 6.71 -15.58 16.72
N GLN A 203 5.80 -14.96 15.98
CA GLN A 203 5.03 -15.64 14.95
C GLN A 203 4.83 -14.72 13.73
N ASP A 204 4.96 -15.30 12.53
CA ASP A 204 4.53 -14.67 11.28
C ASP A 204 3.03 -14.81 11.13
N THR A 205 2.35 -13.68 10.99
CA THR A 205 0.90 -13.61 10.82
C THR A 205 0.49 -13.12 9.43
N GLN A 206 1.45 -12.72 8.60
CA GLN A 206 1.20 -12.03 7.33
C GLN A 206 0.25 -10.83 7.49
N GLY A 207 0.22 -10.21 8.67
CA GLY A 207 -0.70 -9.12 8.99
C GLY A 207 -2.18 -9.47 8.88
N ASN A 208 -2.52 -10.76 8.94
CA ASN A 208 -3.87 -11.30 8.75
C ASN A 208 -4.52 -11.68 10.07
N GLN A 209 -5.78 -11.30 10.26
CA GLN A 209 -6.51 -11.50 11.52
C GLN A 209 -6.63 -12.98 11.91
N ALA A 210 -7.04 -13.87 10.99
CA ALA A 210 -7.23 -15.28 11.33
C ALA A 210 -5.92 -15.98 11.66
N ARG A 211 -4.84 -15.67 10.90
CA ARG A 211 -3.49 -16.18 11.18
C ARG A 211 -2.98 -15.68 12.52
N ALA A 212 -3.19 -14.42 12.86
CA ALA A 212 -2.80 -13.84 14.14
C ALA A 212 -3.56 -14.46 15.31
N GLN A 213 -4.85 -14.78 15.13
CA GLN A 213 -5.62 -15.51 16.13
C GLN A 213 -4.99 -16.89 16.41
N THR A 214 -4.78 -17.70 15.37
CA THR A 214 -4.14 -19.03 15.50
C THR A 214 -2.73 -18.92 16.08
N ALA A 215 -1.95 -17.94 15.64
CA ALA A 215 -0.61 -17.69 16.18
C ALA A 215 -0.63 -17.38 17.68
N MET A 216 -1.55 -16.52 18.11
CA MET A 216 -1.70 -16.15 19.52
C MET A 216 -2.23 -17.32 20.36
N GLU A 217 -3.16 -18.11 19.85
CA GLU A 217 -3.62 -19.36 20.51
C GLU A 217 -2.44 -20.31 20.75
N ASN A 218 -1.59 -20.53 19.76
CA ASN A 218 -0.38 -21.34 19.86
C ASN A 218 0.64 -20.74 20.85
N CYS A 219 0.78 -19.42 20.91
CA CYS A 219 1.63 -18.75 21.89
C CYS A 219 1.11 -18.98 23.32
N LEU A 220 -0.19 -18.83 23.53
CA LEU A 220 -0.83 -19.01 24.85
C LEU A 220 -0.78 -20.45 25.35
N GLN A 221 -0.83 -21.45 24.46
CA GLN A 221 -0.66 -22.85 24.83
C GLN A 221 0.74 -23.15 25.39
N ARG A 222 1.78 -22.53 24.81
CA ARG A 222 3.18 -22.69 25.23
C ARG A 222 3.54 -21.82 26.41
N THR A 223 3.01 -20.61 26.45
CA THR A 223 3.33 -19.59 27.47
C THR A 223 2.05 -18.91 27.93
N PRO A 224 1.32 -19.51 28.90
CA PRO A 224 0.00 -19.01 29.30
C PRO A 224 0.02 -17.65 29.98
N ASP A 225 1.16 -17.16 30.42
CA ASP A 225 1.35 -15.93 31.18
C ASP A 225 1.96 -14.78 30.38
N ILE A 226 1.79 -14.82 29.04
CA ILE A 226 2.05 -13.65 28.16
C ILE A 226 1.24 -12.46 28.66
N ASN A 227 1.89 -11.28 28.75
CA ASN A 227 1.28 -10.08 29.30
C ASN A 227 1.48 -8.83 28.43
N VAL A 228 2.31 -8.93 27.38
CA VAL A 228 2.46 -7.91 26.33
C VAL A 228 2.37 -8.57 24.97
N VAL A 229 1.60 -7.97 24.07
CA VAL A 229 1.50 -8.39 22.67
C VAL A 229 1.81 -7.21 21.77
N TYR A 230 2.91 -7.30 21.03
CA TYR A 230 3.18 -6.46 19.88
C TYR A 230 2.50 -7.05 18.66
N THR A 231 1.81 -6.24 17.92
CA THR A 231 1.22 -6.62 16.64
C THR A 231 1.66 -5.67 15.54
N ILE A 232 2.02 -6.24 14.40
CA ILE A 232 2.50 -5.51 13.24
C ILE A 232 1.47 -4.53 12.68
N ASN A 233 0.19 -4.84 12.82
CA ASN A 233 -0.94 -4.06 12.35
C ASN A 233 -2.22 -4.37 13.13
N GLU A 234 -3.28 -3.59 12.92
CA GLU A 234 -4.56 -3.74 13.61
C GLU A 234 -5.33 -5.03 13.27
N PRO A 235 -5.31 -5.58 12.03
CA PRO A 235 -5.87 -6.91 11.80
C PRO A 235 -5.22 -8.00 12.68
N ALA A 236 -3.90 -7.96 12.85
CA ALA A 236 -3.22 -8.90 13.76
C ALA A 236 -3.61 -8.67 15.23
N ALA A 237 -3.79 -7.40 15.65
CA ALA A 237 -4.28 -7.07 16.99
C ALA A 237 -5.68 -7.62 17.25
N ALA A 238 -6.58 -7.50 16.26
CA ALA A 238 -7.92 -8.05 16.36
C ALA A 238 -7.91 -9.57 16.52
N GLY A 239 -7.05 -10.27 15.77
CA GLY A 239 -6.86 -11.73 15.92
C GLY A 239 -6.30 -12.11 17.29
N ALA A 240 -5.26 -11.43 17.75
CA ALA A 240 -4.67 -11.63 19.08
C ALA A 240 -5.71 -11.45 20.19
N TYR A 241 -6.53 -10.39 20.08
CA TYR A 241 -7.59 -10.16 21.07
C TYR A 241 -8.63 -11.27 21.11
N GLN A 242 -9.04 -11.82 19.96
CA GLN A 242 -9.98 -12.96 19.93
C GLN A 242 -9.39 -14.20 20.64
N ALA A 243 -8.13 -14.52 20.40
CA ALA A 243 -7.46 -15.61 21.10
C ALA A 243 -7.38 -15.39 22.62
N LEU A 244 -7.02 -14.17 23.04
CA LEU A 244 -6.98 -13.80 24.46
C LEU A 244 -8.36 -13.88 25.11
N LYS A 245 -9.41 -13.40 24.43
CA LYS A 245 -10.79 -13.45 24.89
C LYS A 245 -11.28 -14.89 25.05
N ALA A 246 -11.00 -15.75 24.07
CA ALA A 246 -11.34 -17.18 24.15
C ALA A 246 -10.63 -17.88 25.32
N ALA A 247 -9.42 -17.43 25.69
CA ALA A 247 -8.67 -17.92 26.84
C ALA A 247 -9.03 -17.22 28.18
N GLY A 248 -9.95 -16.24 28.19
CA GLY A 248 -10.32 -15.46 29.38
C GLY A 248 -9.20 -14.54 29.90
N LYS A 249 -8.27 -14.13 29.02
CA LYS A 249 -7.06 -13.37 29.40
C LYS A 249 -7.04 -11.93 28.87
N GLU A 250 -8.09 -11.49 28.17
CA GLU A 250 -8.14 -10.19 27.52
C GLU A 250 -7.98 -8.98 28.44
N LYS A 251 -8.29 -9.13 29.73
CA LYS A 251 -8.19 -8.05 30.72
C LYS A 251 -6.79 -7.90 31.35
N GLY A 252 -5.91 -8.86 31.14
CA GLY A 252 -4.57 -8.89 31.78
C GLY A 252 -3.41 -8.67 30.83
N VAL A 253 -3.67 -8.54 29.54
CA VAL A 253 -2.65 -8.49 28.48
C VAL A 253 -2.72 -7.15 27.76
N LEU A 254 -1.55 -6.50 27.64
CA LEU A 254 -1.38 -5.25 26.93
C LEU A 254 -1.20 -5.53 25.42
N ILE A 255 -2.05 -5.03 24.57
CA ILE A 255 -1.89 -5.07 23.11
C ILE A 255 -1.50 -3.69 22.60
N VAL A 256 -0.41 -3.60 21.81
CA VAL A 256 -0.02 -2.40 21.08
C VAL A 256 0.10 -2.72 19.61
N SER A 257 -0.25 -1.75 18.73
CA SER A 257 -0.38 -1.98 17.29
C SER A 257 0.01 -0.76 16.45
N VAL A 258 -0.05 -0.95 15.15
CA VAL A 258 0.13 0.10 14.13
C VAL A 258 -1.07 0.05 13.20
N ASP A 259 -1.48 1.16 12.66
CA ASP A 259 -2.35 1.53 11.54
C ASP A 259 -3.19 2.77 11.84
N GLY A 260 -3.92 2.81 12.95
CA GLY A 260 -4.79 3.94 13.32
C GLY A 260 -5.99 4.08 12.37
N GLY A 261 -6.50 2.97 11.83
CA GLY A 261 -7.79 2.95 11.16
C GLY A 261 -8.94 3.26 12.12
N CYS A 262 -10.11 3.67 11.61
CA CYS A 262 -11.22 4.05 12.49
C CYS A 262 -11.68 2.89 13.40
N ALA A 263 -11.58 1.65 12.92
CA ALA A 263 -11.86 0.46 13.75
C ALA A 263 -10.82 0.30 14.85
N GLY A 264 -9.53 0.47 14.56
CA GLY A 264 -8.45 0.38 15.54
C GLY A 264 -8.51 1.49 16.59
N VAL A 265 -8.79 2.73 16.18
CA VAL A 265 -9.00 3.85 17.13
C VAL A 265 -10.20 3.58 18.05
N LYS A 266 -11.30 3.02 17.52
CA LYS A 266 -12.43 2.56 18.36
C LYS A 266 -12.01 1.46 19.33
N ASN A 267 -11.13 0.54 18.91
CA ASN A 267 -10.58 -0.49 19.79
C ASN A 267 -9.67 0.09 20.89
N VAL A 268 -8.93 1.16 20.59
CA VAL A 268 -8.19 1.92 21.63
C VAL A 268 -9.16 2.53 22.63
N LYS A 269 -10.22 3.19 22.17
CA LYS A 269 -11.26 3.78 23.03
C LYS A 269 -11.96 2.73 23.91
N ALA A 270 -12.18 1.54 23.36
CA ALA A 270 -12.78 0.41 24.09
C ALA A 270 -11.80 -0.31 25.03
N GLY A 271 -10.50 0.04 25.03
CA GLY A 271 -9.47 -0.61 25.85
C GLY A 271 -9.07 -1.99 25.35
N ILE A 272 -9.43 -2.36 24.10
CA ILE A 272 -9.01 -3.62 23.45
C ILE A 272 -7.56 -3.53 23.00
N ILE A 273 -7.16 -2.41 22.44
CA ILE A 273 -5.79 -2.05 22.11
C ILE A 273 -5.39 -0.91 23.05
N ALA A 274 -4.21 -0.95 23.62
CA ALA A 274 -3.79 0.10 24.54
C ALA A 274 -3.30 1.37 23.81
N ALA A 275 -2.64 1.19 22.67
CA ALA A 275 -2.23 2.26 21.76
C ALA A 275 -2.02 1.73 20.35
N THR A 276 -2.19 2.61 19.35
CA THR A 276 -1.88 2.34 17.95
C THR A 276 -1.12 3.51 17.35
N SER A 277 -0.06 3.25 16.57
CA SER A 277 0.62 4.26 15.76
C SER A 277 -0.17 4.48 14.48
N GLN A 278 -0.86 5.62 14.40
CA GLN A 278 -1.71 5.99 13.27
C GLN A 278 -0.88 6.43 12.08
N GLN A 279 -1.17 5.87 10.91
CA GLN A 279 -0.59 6.20 9.60
C GLN A 279 -1.65 6.62 8.58
N TYR A 280 -1.23 7.15 7.42
CA TYR A 280 -2.09 7.90 6.52
C TYR A 280 -2.06 7.38 5.07
N PRO A 281 -2.70 6.22 4.78
CA PRO A 281 -2.67 5.59 3.44
C PRO A 281 -3.29 6.45 2.33
N LEU A 282 -4.31 7.26 2.66
CA LEU A 282 -4.93 8.19 1.71
C LEU A 282 -3.92 9.24 1.22
N LYS A 283 -3.10 9.81 2.15
CA LYS A 283 -2.05 10.77 1.82
C LYS A 283 -0.94 10.14 0.98
N MET A 284 -0.52 8.91 1.31
CA MET A 284 0.47 8.18 0.51
C MET A 284 -0.01 8.01 -0.93
N ALA A 285 -1.27 7.61 -1.08
CA ALA A 285 -1.89 7.37 -2.38
C ALA A 285 -2.05 8.65 -3.22
N SER A 286 -2.58 9.72 -2.61
CA SER A 286 -2.76 11.03 -3.26
C SER A 286 -1.42 11.56 -3.78
N LEU A 287 -0.42 11.69 -2.91
CA LEU A 287 0.94 12.13 -3.30
C LEU A 287 1.54 11.25 -4.40
N GLY A 288 1.29 9.94 -4.36
CA GLY A 288 1.76 9.00 -5.38
C GLY A 288 1.12 9.27 -6.75
N VAL A 289 -0.19 9.44 -6.80
CA VAL A 289 -0.92 9.75 -8.05
C VAL A 289 -0.48 11.10 -8.60
N GLU A 290 -0.44 12.15 -7.76
CA GLU A 290 0.05 13.48 -8.14
C GLU A 290 1.44 13.41 -8.79
N ALA A 291 2.38 12.68 -8.16
CA ALA A 291 3.74 12.52 -8.67
C ALA A 291 3.78 11.75 -10.01
N GLY A 292 2.93 10.72 -10.17
CA GLY A 292 2.79 9.97 -11.42
C GLY A 292 2.25 10.83 -12.56
N VAL A 293 1.27 11.68 -12.25
CA VAL A 293 0.66 12.63 -13.18
C VAL A 293 1.65 13.73 -13.57
N GLU A 294 2.37 14.28 -12.61
CA GLU A 294 3.40 15.27 -12.87
C GLU A 294 4.49 14.73 -13.79
N TYR A 295 4.98 13.53 -13.50
CA TYR A 295 5.94 12.88 -14.36
C TYR A 295 5.40 12.70 -15.80
N ALA A 296 4.16 12.26 -15.93
CA ALA A 296 3.53 12.07 -17.23
C ALA A 296 3.41 13.38 -18.05
N ARG A 297 3.14 14.50 -17.38
CA ARG A 297 2.91 15.81 -18.02
C ARG A 297 4.21 16.58 -18.28
N THR A 298 5.20 16.45 -17.39
CA THR A 298 6.40 17.32 -17.38
C THR A 298 7.72 16.57 -17.52
N GLY A 299 7.74 15.25 -17.31
CA GLY A 299 8.95 14.45 -17.24
C GLY A 299 9.69 14.57 -15.89
N ARG A 300 9.20 15.39 -14.94
CA ARG A 300 9.82 15.57 -13.62
C ARG A 300 9.55 14.36 -12.72
N LYS A 301 10.60 13.68 -12.30
CA LYS A 301 10.51 12.53 -11.40
C LYS A 301 10.43 12.98 -9.94
N ALA A 302 9.55 12.34 -9.18
CA ALA A 302 9.66 12.35 -7.73
C ALA A 302 10.93 11.58 -7.32
N ALA A 303 11.55 11.99 -6.22
CA ALA A 303 12.77 11.38 -5.70
C ALA A 303 12.84 11.41 -4.18
N GLY A 304 13.59 10.46 -3.61
CA GLY A 304 13.86 10.41 -2.18
C GLY A 304 12.72 9.85 -1.35
N TYR A 305 12.79 10.10 -0.04
CA TYR A 305 11.79 9.67 0.95
C TYR A 305 10.91 10.84 1.37
N ILE A 306 9.61 10.65 1.33
CA ILE A 306 8.61 11.58 1.87
C ILE A 306 7.91 10.91 3.03
N ASP A 307 8.15 11.42 4.25
CA ASP A 307 7.42 11.00 5.44
C ASP A 307 5.98 11.50 5.39
N THR A 308 5.04 10.58 5.39
CA THR A 308 3.61 10.91 5.41
C THR A 308 3.07 11.16 6.81
N GLY A 309 3.90 10.93 7.83
CA GLY A 309 3.61 11.16 9.24
C GLY A 309 3.22 9.90 10.01
N VAL A 310 3.38 9.99 11.33
CA VAL A 310 2.92 9.00 12.31
C VAL A 310 2.48 9.69 13.59
N THR A 311 1.40 9.22 14.21
CA THR A 311 0.87 9.74 15.48
C THR A 311 0.45 8.58 16.37
N LEU A 312 0.99 8.51 17.58
CA LEU A 312 0.52 7.53 18.56
C LEU A 312 -0.85 7.94 19.09
N ILE A 313 -1.80 7.02 19.07
CA ILE A 313 -3.16 7.23 19.57
C ILE A 313 -3.40 6.39 20.81
N THR A 314 -3.78 7.06 21.90
CA THR A 314 -4.15 6.43 23.19
C THR A 314 -4.95 7.39 24.05
N ASP A 315 -5.89 6.88 24.87
CA ASP A 315 -6.60 7.66 25.90
C ASP A 315 -5.90 7.60 27.28
N LYS A 316 -4.72 6.96 27.33
CA LYS A 316 -3.92 6.84 28.56
C LYS A 316 -2.49 7.33 28.31
N PRO A 317 -2.30 8.66 28.08
CA PRO A 317 -0.99 9.19 27.74
C PRO A 317 0.05 8.88 28.82
N GLN A 318 1.28 8.64 28.38
CA GLN A 318 2.41 8.35 29.25
C GLN A 318 3.43 9.48 29.21
N SER A 319 4.02 9.82 30.35
CA SER A 319 5.06 10.85 30.42
C SER A 319 6.25 10.49 29.52
N GLY A 320 6.68 11.46 28.70
CA GLY A 320 7.81 11.28 27.78
C GLY A 320 7.47 10.52 26.49
N VAL A 321 6.19 10.21 26.23
CA VAL A 321 5.73 9.58 24.99
C VAL A 321 4.70 10.48 24.31
N ASP A 322 5.08 11.08 23.18
CA ASP A 322 4.17 11.93 22.41
C ASP A 322 2.98 11.12 21.90
N SER A 323 1.77 11.57 22.22
CA SER A 323 0.53 10.90 21.82
C SER A 323 -0.63 11.88 21.67
N LYS A 324 -1.66 11.44 20.97
CA LYS A 324 -2.97 12.10 20.87
C LYS A 324 -4.04 11.14 21.37
N ASP A 325 -5.18 11.70 21.78
CA ASP A 325 -6.32 10.94 22.24
C ASP A 325 -7.12 10.31 21.07
N THR A 326 -8.09 9.46 21.40
CA THR A 326 -8.96 8.84 20.42
C THR A 326 -9.87 9.84 19.69
N SER A 327 -10.13 11.03 20.25
CA SER A 327 -10.90 12.08 19.58
C SER A 327 -10.12 12.61 18.38
N PHE A 328 -8.82 12.91 18.56
CA PHE A 328 -7.92 13.22 17.46
C PHE A 328 -7.84 12.06 16.46
N GLY A 329 -7.61 10.84 16.96
CA GLY A 329 -7.50 9.65 16.13
C GLY A 329 -8.71 9.43 15.22
N ILE A 330 -9.95 9.57 15.73
CA ILE A 330 -11.20 9.41 14.97
C ILE A 330 -11.35 10.49 13.88
N ASN A 331 -10.88 11.71 14.12
CA ASN A 331 -10.94 12.77 13.10
C ASN A 331 -9.97 12.51 11.94
N ALA A 332 -8.81 11.94 12.24
CA ALA A 332 -7.74 11.68 11.28
C ALA A 332 -7.75 10.24 10.70
N CYS A 333 -8.57 9.32 11.24
CA CYS A 333 -8.59 7.93 10.82
C CYS A 333 -9.20 7.73 9.43
N TRP A 334 -8.87 6.62 8.86
CA TRP A 334 -9.36 6.11 7.58
C TRP A 334 -10.22 4.86 7.78
N GLY A 335 -11.11 4.60 6.84
CA GLY A 335 -12.07 3.50 6.94
C GLY A 335 -13.46 3.97 7.38
N ALA A 336 -14.34 3.03 7.72
CA ALA A 336 -15.68 3.36 8.19
C ALA A 336 -15.64 3.97 9.61
N LYS A 337 -16.20 5.16 9.73
CA LYS A 337 -16.34 5.88 11.01
C LYS A 337 -17.44 5.31 11.88
#